data_2232658c0a2ddce10754879891743037
#
_entry.id   2232658c0a2ddce10754879891743037
#
_cell.length_a   1.000
_cell.length_b   1.000
_cell.length_c   1.000
_cell.angle_alpha   90.00
_cell.angle_beta   90.00
_cell.angle_gamma   90.00
#
_symmetry.space_group_name_H-M   'P 1'
#
loop_
_entity.id
_entity.type
_entity.pdbx_description
1 polymer ?
#
loop_
_entity_poly.entity_id
_entity_poly.type
_entity_poly.pdbx_seq_one_letter_code
_entity_poly.pdbx_strand_id
1 'polypeptide(L)'
;MVKFLKSKLSAVLMVVLLSAIGLSLAGCGKESLDDEFIFGKNRVHCENSTITLSTPFEIISEGKQVDLVGRGEEKVGAEGHNEHLQILVTGNQVSSDENEEKLVKEAPAILQNNPSVSRLKVENKTFSLGDTKANVLNFTFAETDKSRTTDLSVREYIFTYQGVVWRVIYQYRTGDATGKALADRVEGKISMGTSF
;
A
#
# COMPACT_ATOMS: atom_id res chain seq x y z
N MET A 1 -9.15 68.30 5.80
CA MET A 1 -8.16 67.30 6.29
C MET A 1 -8.81 66.05 6.87
N VAL A 2 -9.99 66.06 7.43
CA VAL A 2 -10.68 64.90 8.09
C VAL A 2 -11.26 63.88 7.09
N LYS A 3 -11.63 64.25 5.86
CA LYS A 3 -12.16 63.32 4.85
C LYS A 3 -11.13 62.35 4.27
N PHE A 4 -9.85 62.74 4.17
CA PHE A 4 -8.79 61.88 3.64
C PHE A 4 -8.36 60.78 4.62
N LEU A 5 -8.48 61.05 5.93
CA LEU A 5 -8.13 60.05 6.96
C LEU A 5 -9.14 58.91 7.04
N LYS A 6 -10.46 59.20 6.87
CA LYS A 6 -11.51 58.21 6.89
C LYS A 6 -11.43 57.20 5.70
N SER A 7 -11.02 57.68 4.52
CA SER A 7 -10.85 56.84 3.34
C SER A 7 -9.70 55.86 3.48
N LYS A 8 -8.57 56.28 4.03
CA LYS A 8 -7.41 55.39 4.26
C LYS A 8 -7.66 54.34 5.36
N LEU A 9 -8.40 54.72 6.41
CA LEU A 9 -8.73 53.80 7.50
C LEU A 9 -9.70 52.70 7.03
N SER A 10 -10.68 53.06 6.16
CA SER A 10 -11.61 52.08 5.57
C SER A 10 -10.90 51.09 4.63
N ALA A 11 -9.91 51.55 3.84
CA ALA A 11 -9.15 50.67 2.94
C ALA A 11 -8.25 49.68 3.71
N VAL A 12 -7.60 50.16 4.80
CA VAL A 12 -6.78 49.31 5.66
C VAL A 12 -7.63 48.25 6.40
N LEU A 13 -8.82 48.66 6.88
CA LEU A 13 -9.73 47.75 7.54
C LEU A 13 -10.25 46.66 6.58
N MET A 14 -10.51 46.99 5.31
CA MET A 14 -10.95 46.04 4.29
C MET A 14 -9.84 45.04 3.88
N VAL A 15 -8.59 45.47 3.83
CA VAL A 15 -7.44 44.61 3.55
C VAL A 15 -7.19 43.62 4.71
N VAL A 16 -7.35 44.04 5.95
CA VAL A 16 -7.21 43.19 7.14
C VAL A 16 -8.34 42.18 7.21
N LEU A 17 -9.58 42.55 6.87
CA LEU A 17 -10.71 41.62 6.81
C LEU A 17 -10.56 40.62 5.69
N LEU A 18 -10.07 40.98 4.51
CA LEU A 18 -9.81 40.05 3.40
C LEU A 18 -8.66 39.09 3.69
N SER A 19 -7.63 39.52 4.41
CA SER A 19 -6.54 38.64 4.85
C SER A 19 -6.98 37.65 5.95
N ALA A 20 -7.89 38.05 6.84
CA ALA A 20 -8.46 37.16 7.86
C ALA A 20 -9.39 36.09 7.25
N ILE A 21 -10.14 36.41 6.19
CA ILE A 21 -10.98 35.44 5.48
C ILE A 21 -10.11 34.49 4.63
N GLY A 22 -9.01 34.97 4.06
CA GLY A 22 -8.06 34.13 3.31
C GLY A 22 -7.32 33.09 4.17
N LEU A 23 -7.08 33.42 5.46
CA LEU A 23 -6.45 32.50 6.42
C LEU A 23 -7.42 31.46 6.98
N SER A 24 -8.71 31.74 7.02
CA SER A 24 -9.72 30.76 7.48
C SER A 24 -10.14 29.75 6.41
N LEU A 25 -9.85 30.00 5.11
CA LEU A 25 -10.07 29.03 4.04
C LEU A 25 -8.88 28.08 3.81
N ALA A 26 -7.71 28.34 4.40
CA ALA A 26 -6.57 27.44 4.39
C ALA A 26 -6.66 26.34 5.49
N GLY A 27 -7.71 26.35 6.29
CA GLY A 27 -7.98 25.41 7.39
C GLY A 27 -8.96 24.30 7.04
N CYS A 28 -9.13 23.91 5.77
CA CYS A 28 -9.60 22.56 5.46
C CYS A 28 -8.43 21.62 5.84
N GLY A 29 -8.37 21.22 7.10
CA GLY A 29 -7.52 20.13 7.55
C GLY A 29 -7.79 18.95 6.60
N LYS A 30 -6.75 18.45 5.91
CA LYS A 30 -6.85 17.12 5.31
C LYS A 30 -7.24 16.21 6.46
N GLU A 31 -8.42 15.62 6.39
CA GLU A 31 -8.80 14.54 7.31
C GLU A 31 -7.64 13.58 7.36
N SER A 32 -7.17 13.24 8.55
CA SER A 32 -6.07 12.31 8.66
C SER A 32 -6.60 10.93 8.25
N LEU A 33 -5.75 10.08 7.68
CA LEU A 33 -6.16 8.71 7.37
C LEU A 33 -6.70 7.96 8.61
N ASP A 34 -6.24 8.34 9.79
CA ASP A 34 -6.68 7.74 11.05
C ASP A 34 -8.10 8.23 11.46
N ASP A 35 -8.62 9.33 10.88
CA ASP A 35 -10.00 9.78 11.06
C ASP A 35 -10.96 9.08 10.08
N GLU A 36 -10.47 8.73 8.89
CA GLU A 36 -11.25 8.09 7.83
C GLU A 36 -11.23 6.56 7.93
N PHE A 37 -10.10 5.96 8.37
CA PHE A 37 -9.89 4.52 8.39
C PHE A 37 -9.51 4.01 9.78
N ILE A 38 -10.15 2.93 10.20
CA ILE A 38 -9.82 2.21 11.44
C ILE A 38 -8.78 1.14 11.12
N PHE A 39 -7.56 1.29 11.67
CA PHE A 39 -6.49 0.30 11.48
C PHE A 39 -6.54 -0.77 12.55
N GLY A 40 -6.80 -2.01 12.12
CA GLY A 40 -6.80 -3.20 12.96
C GLY A 40 -5.53 -4.03 12.79
N LYS A 41 -5.36 -5.03 13.69
CA LYS A 41 -4.32 -6.04 13.57
C LYS A 41 -4.93 -7.34 13.06
N ASN A 42 -4.44 -7.82 11.93
CA ASN A 42 -4.84 -9.08 11.31
C ASN A 42 -3.70 -10.09 11.38
N ARG A 43 -4.00 -11.31 11.82
CA ARG A 43 -3.05 -12.41 11.90
C ARG A 43 -3.24 -13.34 10.72
N VAL A 44 -2.12 -13.71 10.10
CA VAL A 44 -2.10 -14.73 9.04
C VAL A 44 -1.20 -15.86 9.49
N HIS A 45 -1.71 -17.07 9.42
CA HIS A 45 -1.04 -18.30 9.80
C HIS A 45 -0.66 -19.12 8.57
N CYS A 46 0.54 -19.67 8.59
CA CYS A 46 0.97 -20.69 7.64
C CYS A 46 1.86 -21.68 8.39
N GLU A 47 1.44 -22.93 8.45
CA GLU A 47 2.12 -23.98 9.22
C GLU A 47 2.38 -23.54 10.68
N ASN A 48 3.64 -23.54 11.11
CA ASN A 48 4.06 -23.11 12.45
C ASN A 48 4.44 -21.63 12.52
N SER A 49 4.24 -20.88 11.45
CA SER A 49 4.62 -19.48 11.34
C SER A 49 3.40 -18.58 11.35
N THR A 50 3.52 -17.44 12.00
CA THR A 50 2.47 -16.42 12.08
C THR A 50 3.07 -15.06 11.86
N ILE A 51 2.40 -14.26 11.03
CA ILE A 51 2.67 -12.82 10.90
C ILE A 51 1.44 -12.01 11.27
N THR A 52 1.65 -10.80 11.75
CA THR A 52 0.59 -9.85 12.07
C THR A 52 0.76 -8.60 11.21
N LEU A 53 -0.30 -8.19 10.55
CA LEU A 53 -0.36 -7.01 9.68
C LEU A 53 -1.24 -5.94 10.32
N SER A 54 -0.85 -4.67 10.19
CA SER A 54 -1.76 -3.55 10.45
C SER A 54 -2.45 -3.16 9.15
N THR A 55 -3.80 -3.22 9.11
CA THR A 55 -4.56 -2.97 7.89
C THR A 55 -5.82 -2.14 8.17
N PRO A 56 -6.33 -1.36 7.19
CA PRO A 56 -7.56 -0.58 7.31
C PRO A 56 -8.84 -1.40 7.07
N PHE A 57 -8.74 -2.73 6.99
CA PHE A 57 -9.83 -3.68 6.76
C PHE A 57 -9.44 -5.06 7.29
N GLU A 58 -10.40 -5.95 7.41
CA GLU A 58 -10.16 -7.34 7.79
C GLU A 58 -9.49 -8.12 6.65
N ILE A 59 -8.55 -8.99 7.01
CA ILE A 59 -7.94 -9.95 6.09
C ILE A 59 -8.56 -11.32 6.34
N ILE A 60 -9.17 -11.87 5.31
CA ILE A 60 -9.82 -13.19 5.36
C ILE A 60 -8.79 -14.24 4.96
N SER A 61 -8.48 -15.17 5.89
CA SER A 61 -7.46 -16.22 5.73
C SER A 61 -8.05 -17.62 5.54
N GLU A 62 -9.16 -17.74 4.85
CA GLU A 62 -9.88 -19.02 4.69
C GLU A 62 -9.42 -19.80 3.46
N GLY A 63 -8.14 -20.09 3.30
CA GLY A 63 -7.66 -21.00 2.26
C GLY A 63 -8.10 -20.67 0.83
N LYS A 64 -8.37 -19.39 0.56
CA LYS A 64 -8.76 -18.93 -0.76
C LYS A 64 -7.57 -19.01 -1.72
N GLN A 65 -7.85 -19.38 -2.94
CA GLN A 65 -6.93 -19.11 -4.03
C GLN A 65 -6.89 -17.61 -4.25
N VAL A 66 -5.72 -17.04 -4.02
CA VAL A 66 -5.46 -15.60 -4.21
C VAL A 66 -4.88 -15.44 -5.61
N ASP A 67 -5.58 -14.71 -6.47
CA ASP A 67 -5.04 -14.29 -7.75
C ASP A 67 -4.02 -13.18 -7.52
N LEU A 68 -2.76 -13.51 -7.67
CA LEU A 68 -1.68 -12.54 -7.66
C LEU A 68 -1.71 -11.79 -8.98
N VAL A 69 -2.43 -10.67 -9.00
CA VAL A 69 -2.72 -9.83 -10.17
C VAL A 69 -1.57 -9.78 -11.17
N GLY A 70 -1.92 -10.03 -12.43
CA GLY A 70 -0.98 -10.06 -13.54
C GLY A 70 -0.05 -11.27 -13.57
N ARG A 71 -0.13 -12.20 -12.62
CA ARG A 71 0.81 -13.33 -12.52
C ARG A 71 0.23 -14.68 -12.93
N GLY A 72 -1.11 -14.79 -12.99
CA GLY A 72 -1.77 -16.06 -13.30
C GLY A 72 -1.45 -17.18 -12.30
N GLU A 73 -0.97 -16.81 -11.11
CA GLU A 73 -0.68 -17.75 -10.04
C GLU A 73 -1.83 -17.75 -9.04
N GLU A 74 -2.51 -18.87 -8.96
CA GLU A 74 -3.45 -19.14 -7.88
C GLU A 74 -2.68 -19.78 -6.71
N LYS A 75 -2.47 -19.03 -5.63
CA LYS A 75 -1.89 -19.56 -4.39
C LYS A 75 -2.88 -19.49 -3.25
N VAL A 76 -2.85 -20.47 -2.37
CA VAL A 76 -3.61 -20.43 -1.12
C VAL A 76 -3.02 -19.34 -0.24
N GLY A 77 -3.87 -18.42 0.21
CA GLY A 77 -3.42 -17.28 0.98
C GLY A 77 -4.55 -16.56 1.70
N ALA A 78 -4.27 -15.35 2.13
CA ALA A 78 -5.22 -14.46 2.77
C ALA A 78 -5.34 -13.16 1.96
N GLU A 79 -6.54 -12.61 1.93
CA GLU A 79 -6.84 -11.40 1.15
C GLU A 79 -7.74 -10.46 1.96
N GLY A 80 -7.51 -9.16 1.79
CA GLY A 80 -8.42 -8.11 2.21
C GLY A 80 -8.33 -6.92 1.27
N HIS A 81 -9.42 -6.18 1.12
CA HIS A 81 -9.44 -4.99 0.27
C HIS A 81 -10.53 -3.99 0.66
N ASN A 82 -10.33 -2.78 0.24
CA ASN A 82 -11.36 -1.75 0.09
C ASN A 82 -11.29 -1.18 -1.34
N GLU A 83 -11.95 -0.06 -1.60
CA GLU A 83 -11.94 0.58 -2.94
C GLU A 83 -10.58 1.15 -3.36
N HIS A 84 -9.66 1.35 -2.41
CA HIS A 84 -8.38 2.04 -2.61
C HIS A 84 -7.16 1.11 -2.56
N LEU A 85 -7.19 0.09 -1.71
CA LEU A 85 -6.05 -0.78 -1.43
C LEU A 85 -6.49 -2.24 -1.36
N GLN A 86 -5.73 -3.11 -2.00
CA GLN A 86 -5.81 -4.56 -1.85
C GLN A 86 -4.53 -5.07 -1.17
N ILE A 87 -4.68 -6.00 -0.23
CA ILE A 87 -3.58 -6.67 0.44
C ILE A 87 -3.73 -8.17 0.23
N LEU A 88 -2.68 -8.79 -0.29
CA LEU A 88 -2.60 -10.23 -0.52
C LEU A 88 -1.45 -10.79 0.31
N VAL A 89 -1.66 -11.93 0.93
CA VAL A 89 -0.65 -12.60 1.75
C VAL A 89 -0.58 -14.06 1.39
N THR A 90 0.61 -14.55 1.06
CA THR A 90 0.86 -15.98 0.89
C THR A 90 2.03 -16.42 1.77
N GLY A 91 1.94 -17.64 2.29
CA GLY A 91 3.04 -18.29 3.01
C GLY A 91 3.21 -19.70 2.48
N ASN A 92 4.44 -20.12 2.24
CA ASN A 92 4.77 -21.47 1.79
C ASN A 92 5.99 -21.99 2.57
N GLN A 93 6.06 -23.30 2.82
CA GLN A 93 7.27 -23.87 3.38
C GLN A 93 8.47 -23.62 2.45
N VAL A 94 9.58 -23.23 3.04
CA VAL A 94 10.83 -23.06 2.30
C VAL A 94 11.27 -24.39 1.70
N SER A 95 11.57 -24.37 0.40
CA SER A 95 12.07 -25.51 -0.36
C SER A 95 13.04 -25.05 -1.45
N SER A 96 13.60 -25.99 -2.22
CA SER A 96 14.39 -25.65 -3.41
C SER A 96 13.58 -24.86 -4.44
N ASP A 97 12.28 -25.08 -4.50
CA ASP A 97 11.37 -24.49 -5.46
C ASP A 97 10.59 -23.29 -4.92
N GLU A 98 10.61 -23.06 -3.62
CA GLU A 98 9.93 -21.96 -2.95
C GLU A 98 10.87 -21.32 -1.90
N ASN A 99 11.57 -20.27 -2.27
CA ASN A 99 12.49 -19.52 -1.41
C ASN A 99 12.61 -18.08 -1.87
N GLU A 100 13.16 -17.22 -1.01
CA GLU A 100 13.25 -15.78 -1.27
C GLU A 100 14.00 -15.45 -2.58
N GLU A 101 15.16 -16.07 -2.80
CA GLU A 101 16.00 -15.79 -3.96
C GLU A 101 15.25 -16.06 -5.27
N LYS A 102 14.58 -17.21 -5.33
CA LYS A 102 13.77 -17.61 -6.48
C LYS A 102 12.60 -16.67 -6.70
N LEU A 103 11.83 -16.36 -5.65
CA LEU A 103 10.68 -15.46 -5.75
C LEU A 103 11.08 -14.04 -6.19
N VAL A 104 12.15 -13.50 -5.64
CA VAL A 104 12.68 -12.18 -6.03
C VAL A 104 13.08 -12.14 -7.50
N LYS A 105 13.65 -13.23 -8.02
CA LYS A 105 14.05 -13.36 -9.42
C LYS A 105 12.86 -13.57 -10.35
N GLU A 106 11.90 -14.40 -9.96
CA GLU A 106 10.80 -14.82 -10.83
C GLU A 106 9.66 -13.79 -10.88
N ALA A 107 9.38 -13.07 -9.79
CA ALA A 107 8.28 -12.12 -9.74
C ALA A 107 8.31 -11.07 -10.87
N PRO A 108 9.44 -10.41 -11.16
CA PRO A 108 9.53 -9.49 -12.31
C PRO A 108 9.37 -10.20 -13.65
N ALA A 109 9.94 -11.39 -13.79
CA ALA A 109 9.91 -12.15 -15.05
C ALA A 109 8.49 -12.60 -15.42
N ILE A 110 7.69 -13.00 -14.43
CA ILE A 110 6.29 -13.37 -14.63
C ILE A 110 5.49 -12.18 -15.15
N LEU A 111 5.62 -11.00 -14.53
CA LEU A 111 4.95 -9.78 -14.97
C LEU A 111 5.43 -9.36 -16.38
N GLN A 112 6.73 -9.46 -16.67
CA GLN A 112 7.29 -9.10 -17.96
C GLN A 112 6.77 -9.99 -19.10
N ASN A 113 6.51 -11.24 -18.82
CA ASN A 113 6.04 -12.23 -19.80
C ASN A 113 4.49 -12.26 -19.91
N ASN A 114 3.77 -11.53 -19.09
CA ASN A 114 2.31 -11.47 -19.17
C ASN A 114 1.87 -10.51 -20.28
N PRO A 115 1.14 -10.99 -21.30
CA PRO A 115 0.71 -10.16 -22.44
C PRO A 115 -0.26 -9.04 -22.05
N SER A 116 -0.94 -9.17 -20.91
CA SER A 116 -1.82 -8.12 -20.38
C SER A 116 -1.06 -6.98 -19.70
N VAL A 117 0.24 -7.16 -19.42
CA VAL A 117 1.07 -6.19 -18.70
C VAL A 117 1.91 -5.37 -19.69
N SER A 118 1.95 -4.08 -19.49
CA SER A 118 2.77 -3.15 -20.26
C SER A 118 3.37 -2.07 -19.35
N ARG A 119 4.38 -1.34 -19.83
CA ARG A 119 5.03 -0.23 -19.11
C ARG A 119 5.62 -0.64 -17.75
N LEU A 120 6.02 -1.91 -17.58
CA LEU A 120 6.57 -2.42 -16.34
C LEU A 120 7.85 -1.68 -15.94
N LYS A 121 7.86 -1.19 -14.70
CA LYS A 121 9.04 -0.71 -13.99
C LYS A 121 9.19 -1.50 -12.71
N VAL A 122 10.41 -1.85 -12.34
CA VAL A 122 10.72 -2.65 -11.16
C VAL A 122 11.86 -1.98 -10.40
N GLU A 123 11.68 -1.83 -9.10
CA GLU A 123 12.72 -1.42 -8.16
C GLU A 123 12.81 -2.47 -7.06
N ASN A 124 14.04 -2.87 -6.71
CA ASN A 124 14.29 -3.79 -5.59
C ASN A 124 15.06 -3.06 -4.49
N LYS A 125 14.59 -3.18 -3.25
CA LYS A 125 15.25 -2.66 -2.06
C LYS A 125 15.15 -3.68 -0.92
N THR A 126 16.00 -3.54 0.10
CA THR A 126 15.91 -4.31 1.34
C THR A 126 15.24 -3.47 2.42
N PHE A 127 14.36 -4.07 3.20
CA PHE A 127 13.67 -3.44 4.33
C PHE A 127 13.84 -4.30 5.59
N SER A 128 13.97 -3.66 6.76
CA SER A 128 14.08 -4.38 8.04
C SER A 128 12.70 -4.46 8.71
N LEU A 129 12.26 -5.68 8.96
CA LEU A 129 11.05 -6.01 9.72
C LEU A 129 11.47 -6.54 11.11
N GLY A 130 11.79 -5.63 12.03
CA GLY A 130 12.47 -6.01 13.28
C GLY A 130 13.84 -6.63 12.96
N ASP A 131 14.07 -7.86 13.44
CA ASP A 131 15.31 -8.62 13.20
C ASP A 131 15.33 -9.37 11.86
N THR A 132 14.21 -9.41 11.14
CA THR A 132 14.08 -10.07 9.84
C THR A 132 14.31 -9.05 8.71
N LYS A 133 15.09 -9.44 7.70
CA LYS A 133 15.24 -8.64 6.47
C LYS A 133 14.24 -9.12 5.43
N ALA A 134 13.58 -8.19 4.77
CA ALA A 134 12.69 -8.45 3.66
C ALA A 134 13.27 -7.87 2.36
N ASN A 135 13.15 -8.60 1.26
CA ASN A 135 13.27 -8.05 -0.08
C ASN A 135 11.96 -7.34 -0.43
N VAL A 136 12.04 -6.11 -0.91
CA VAL A 136 10.86 -5.32 -1.31
C VAL A 136 10.94 -5.00 -2.78
N LEU A 137 10.04 -5.59 -3.55
CA LEU A 137 9.88 -5.31 -4.97
C LEU A 137 8.77 -4.27 -5.14
N ASN A 138 9.12 -3.11 -5.70
CA ASN A 138 8.15 -2.12 -6.11
C ASN A 138 7.93 -2.22 -7.61
N PHE A 139 6.68 -2.46 -8.00
CA PHE A 139 6.28 -2.51 -9.40
C PHE A 139 5.36 -1.34 -9.72
N THR A 140 5.52 -0.77 -10.91
CA THR A 140 4.49 0.03 -11.56
C THR A 140 4.30 -0.50 -12.98
N PHE A 141 3.05 -0.73 -13.37
CA PHE A 141 2.73 -1.26 -14.69
C PHE A 141 1.30 -0.88 -15.08
N ALA A 142 1.00 -1.05 -16.37
CA ALA A 142 -0.36 -1.00 -16.86
C ALA A 142 -0.83 -2.41 -17.15
N GLU A 143 -2.01 -2.76 -16.64
CA GLU A 143 -2.68 -4.02 -16.91
C GLU A 143 -3.91 -3.76 -17.78
N THR A 144 -4.07 -4.58 -18.83
CA THR A 144 -5.22 -4.48 -19.75
C THR A 144 -6.06 -5.73 -19.61
N ASP A 145 -7.29 -5.57 -19.11
CA ASP A 145 -8.33 -6.60 -19.15
C ASP A 145 -9.39 -6.19 -20.18
N LYS A 146 -9.60 -7.04 -21.18
CA LYS A 146 -10.50 -6.80 -22.32
C LYS A 146 -10.18 -5.47 -23.03
N SER A 147 -10.91 -4.42 -22.73
CA SER A 147 -10.72 -3.09 -23.31
C SER A 147 -10.31 -2.02 -22.32
N ARG A 148 -10.18 -2.38 -21.03
CA ARG A 148 -9.86 -1.45 -19.96
C ARG A 148 -8.40 -1.59 -19.54
N THR A 149 -7.68 -0.48 -19.59
CA THR A 149 -6.30 -0.41 -19.06
C THR A 149 -6.30 0.31 -17.72
N THR A 150 -5.65 -0.28 -16.74
CA THR A 150 -5.50 0.26 -15.38
C THR A 150 -4.02 0.36 -15.03
N ASP A 151 -3.57 1.52 -14.58
CA ASP A 151 -2.23 1.71 -14.05
C ASP A 151 -2.19 1.28 -12.58
N LEU A 152 -1.31 0.34 -12.27
CA LEU A 152 -1.17 -0.27 -10.96
C LEU A 152 0.20 0.02 -10.34
N SER A 153 0.19 0.20 -9.03
CA SER A 153 1.37 0.24 -8.17
C SER A 153 1.29 -0.92 -7.19
N VAL A 154 2.36 -1.70 -7.11
CA VAL A 154 2.44 -2.88 -6.24
C VAL A 154 3.72 -2.81 -5.42
N ARG A 155 3.62 -3.10 -4.13
CA ARG A 155 4.74 -3.30 -3.23
C ARG A 155 4.68 -4.71 -2.67
N GLU A 156 5.66 -5.50 -2.94
CA GLU A 156 5.74 -6.89 -2.50
C GLU A 156 6.91 -7.09 -1.55
N TYR A 157 6.60 -7.50 -0.33
CA TYR A 157 7.56 -7.90 0.69
C TYR A 157 7.75 -9.41 0.63
N ILE A 158 8.98 -9.86 0.44
CA ILE A 158 9.38 -11.26 0.40
C ILE A 158 10.41 -11.49 1.49
N PHE A 159 10.11 -12.39 2.43
CA PHE A 159 10.99 -12.71 3.56
C PHE A 159 10.72 -14.11 4.10
N THR A 160 11.71 -14.68 4.80
CA THR A 160 11.57 -15.97 5.47
C THR A 160 11.45 -15.76 6.98
N TYR A 161 10.46 -16.42 7.57
CA TYR A 161 10.27 -16.46 9.01
C TYR A 161 9.79 -17.85 9.45
N GLN A 162 10.47 -18.48 10.43
CA GLN A 162 10.15 -19.80 10.97
C GLN A 162 9.96 -20.90 9.89
N GLY A 163 10.83 -20.92 8.88
CA GLY A 163 10.77 -21.93 7.81
C GLY A 163 9.70 -21.72 6.76
N VAL A 164 8.98 -20.60 6.82
CA VAL A 164 7.99 -20.19 5.83
C VAL A 164 8.51 -18.98 5.07
N VAL A 165 8.49 -19.04 3.74
CA VAL A 165 8.68 -17.86 2.90
C VAL A 165 7.34 -17.16 2.74
N TRP A 166 7.31 -15.91 3.17
CA TRP A 166 6.14 -15.04 3.15
C TRP A 166 6.21 -14.06 1.99
N ARG A 167 5.05 -13.80 1.39
CA ARG A 167 4.84 -12.71 0.44
C ARG A 167 3.68 -11.86 0.94
N VAL A 168 3.93 -10.58 1.16
CA VAL A 168 2.89 -9.59 1.51
C VAL A 168 2.86 -8.54 0.42
N ILE A 169 1.74 -8.44 -0.27
CA ILE A 169 1.57 -7.63 -1.47
C ILE A 169 0.53 -6.55 -1.20
N TYR A 170 0.93 -5.30 -1.37
CA TYR A 170 0.07 -4.12 -1.33
C TYR A 170 -0.12 -3.62 -2.75
N GLN A 171 -1.38 -3.54 -3.20
CA GLN A 171 -1.71 -3.14 -4.56
C GLN A 171 -2.74 -2.01 -4.56
N TYR A 172 -2.50 -0.98 -5.36
CA TYR A 172 -3.40 0.15 -5.54
C TYR A 172 -3.28 0.74 -6.95
N ARG A 173 -4.28 1.53 -7.37
CA ARG A 173 -4.20 2.26 -8.65
C ARG A 173 -3.18 3.38 -8.54
N THR A 174 -2.27 3.51 -9.50
CA THR A 174 -1.16 4.48 -9.45
C THR A 174 -1.62 5.94 -9.26
N GLY A 175 -2.78 6.31 -9.80
CA GLY A 175 -3.35 7.65 -9.64
C GLY A 175 -4.20 7.86 -8.37
N ASP A 176 -4.37 6.81 -7.55
CA ASP A 176 -5.16 6.89 -6.33
C ASP A 176 -4.30 7.39 -5.16
N ALA A 177 -4.51 8.67 -4.78
CA ALA A 177 -3.78 9.30 -3.69
C ALA A 177 -4.11 8.66 -2.33
N THR A 178 -5.36 8.26 -2.10
CA THR A 178 -5.78 7.58 -0.87
C THR A 178 -5.18 6.18 -0.80
N GLY A 179 -5.23 5.41 -1.89
CA GLY A 179 -4.61 4.09 -1.97
C GLY A 179 -3.11 4.14 -1.71
N LYS A 180 -2.41 5.13 -2.29
CA LYS A 180 -1.00 5.36 -2.00
C LYS A 180 -0.75 5.69 -0.52
N ALA A 181 -1.55 6.60 0.05
CA ALA A 181 -1.40 7.02 1.44
C ALA A 181 -1.69 5.86 2.42
N LEU A 182 -2.69 5.01 2.14
CA LEU A 182 -2.96 3.79 2.90
C LEU A 182 -1.78 2.81 2.82
N ALA A 183 -1.25 2.56 1.61
CA ALA A 183 -0.09 1.70 1.43
C ALA A 183 1.14 2.24 2.20
N ASP A 184 1.41 3.54 2.14
CA ASP A 184 2.48 4.19 2.91
C ASP A 184 2.26 4.07 4.43
N ARG A 185 1.01 4.14 4.89
CA ARG A 185 0.64 4.04 6.32
C ARG A 185 0.84 2.65 6.90
N VAL A 186 0.62 1.59 6.12
CA VAL A 186 0.74 0.18 6.53
C VAL A 186 2.07 -0.45 6.12
N GLU A 187 2.83 0.21 5.25
CA GLU A 187 4.15 -0.24 4.80
C GLU A 187 5.07 -0.53 5.99
N GLY A 188 5.68 -1.73 6.00
CA GLY A 188 6.59 -2.15 7.06
C GLY A 188 5.96 -2.41 8.42
N LYS A 189 4.63 -2.31 8.56
CA LYS A 189 3.91 -2.67 9.78
C LYS A 189 3.53 -4.15 9.79
N ILE A 190 4.52 -4.97 9.47
CA ILE A 190 4.48 -6.42 9.52
C ILE A 190 5.25 -6.84 10.77
N SER A 191 4.59 -7.54 11.69
CA SER A 191 5.20 -8.06 12.91
C SER A 191 5.30 -9.57 12.84
N MET A 192 6.42 -10.12 13.33
CA MET A 192 6.67 -11.56 13.38
C MET A 192 6.05 -12.15 14.64
N GLY A 193 5.42 -13.31 14.51
CA GLY A 193 4.82 -14.04 15.63
C GLY A 193 3.51 -13.43 16.14
N THR A 194 3.15 -13.84 17.34
CA THR A 194 1.92 -13.42 18.04
C THR A 194 2.15 -12.26 19.01
N SER A 195 3.29 -11.57 18.93
CA SER A 195 3.60 -10.45 19.83
C SER A 195 2.53 -9.34 19.71
N PHE A 196 1.96 -9.02 20.83
CA PHE A 196 0.90 -8.03 21.05
C PHE A 196 1.49 -6.64 21.23
#